data_53b04ae5ba2f01550ced434f698253e0
#
_entry.id   53b04ae5ba2f01550ced434f698253e0
#
_cell.length_a   1.000
_cell.length_b   1.000
_cell.length_c   1.000
_cell.angle_alpha   90.00
_cell.angle_beta   90.00
_cell.angle_gamma   90.00
#
_symmetry.space_group_name_H-M   'P 1'
#
loop_
_entity.id
_entity.type
_entity.pdbx_description
1 polymer ?
#
loop_
_entity_poly.entity_id
_entity_poly.type
_entity_poly.pdbx_seq_one_letter_code
_entity_poly.pdbx_strand_id
1 'polypeptide(L)'
;MVEYINIIPTRNSFLAAKPGPAIGQALGPLGINMAQFCKDFNDKSAEIYEKDTPLRVELRAMSDRSYTFAIRSPPTSWLVKRAAKITKGPNSPNSGGGPSGYITPEMVHYIALVKQGDDNTWHLPLEGLARQVIGTAKSMGVVVAEEEDIPK
;
A
#
# COMPACT_ATOMS: atom_id res chain seq x y z
N MET A 1 -16.43 -11.11 -12.33
CA MET A 1 -15.28 -10.36 -12.82
C MET A 1 -14.58 -9.80 -11.60
N VAL A 2 -13.30 -10.01 -11.47
CA VAL A 2 -12.52 -9.49 -10.33
C VAL A 2 -11.77 -8.26 -10.83
N GLU A 3 -12.04 -7.09 -10.28
CA GLU A 3 -11.29 -5.88 -10.58
C GLU A 3 -10.47 -5.42 -9.38
N TYR A 4 -9.21 -5.09 -9.64
CA TYR A 4 -8.29 -4.56 -8.64
C TYR A 4 -8.30 -3.03 -8.70
N ILE A 5 -8.89 -2.41 -7.70
CA ILE A 5 -8.92 -0.95 -7.60
C ILE A 5 -7.88 -0.50 -6.58
N ASN A 6 -6.88 0.24 -7.04
CA ASN A 6 -5.97 0.93 -6.15
C ASN A 6 -6.61 2.25 -5.73
N ILE A 7 -7.20 2.29 -4.55
CA ILE A 7 -7.70 3.54 -3.98
C ILE A 7 -6.51 4.21 -3.28
N ILE A 8 -5.93 5.19 -3.95
CA ILE A 8 -4.96 6.09 -3.34
C ILE A 8 -5.75 7.27 -2.80
N PRO A 9 -5.84 7.47 -1.48
CA PRO A 9 -6.45 8.69 -0.97
C PRO A 9 -5.68 9.88 -1.50
N THR A 10 -6.36 10.80 -2.12
CA THR A 10 -5.77 12.02 -2.67
C THR A 10 -5.18 12.85 -1.53
N ARG A 11 -3.98 13.39 -1.73
CA ARG A 11 -3.11 14.10 -0.78
C ARG A 11 -3.76 15.21 0.07
N ASN A 12 -5.01 15.57 -0.15
CA ASN A 12 -5.70 16.71 0.44
C ASN A 12 -7.05 16.39 1.09
N SER A 13 -7.40 15.14 1.34
CA SER A 13 -8.69 14.86 1.99
C SER A 13 -8.54 14.01 3.22
N PHE A 14 -8.79 14.64 4.35
CA PHE A 14 -9.08 14.01 5.61
C PHE A 14 -10.03 12.82 5.42
N LEU A 15 -9.61 11.62 5.83
CA LEU A 15 -10.49 10.49 6.10
C LEU A 15 -11.61 10.25 5.10
N ALA A 16 -11.36 9.68 3.96
CA ALA A 16 -12.41 8.95 3.25
C ALA A 16 -12.09 8.80 1.78
N ALA A 17 -12.33 7.63 1.23
CA ALA A 17 -12.55 7.53 -0.19
C ALA A 17 -13.70 8.47 -0.54
N LYS A 18 -13.40 9.56 -1.27
CA LYS A 18 -14.44 10.45 -1.80
C LYS A 18 -14.81 9.96 -3.20
N PRO A 19 -16.09 10.00 -3.57
CA PRO A 19 -16.48 9.72 -4.93
C PRO A 19 -15.73 10.67 -5.87
N GLY A 20 -14.78 10.12 -6.59
CA GLY A 20 -13.91 10.82 -7.52
C GLY A 20 -13.91 10.15 -8.90
N PRO A 21 -13.38 10.83 -9.93
CA PRO A 21 -13.38 10.31 -11.30
C PRO A 21 -12.67 8.95 -11.42
N ALA A 22 -11.62 8.71 -10.66
CA ALA A 22 -10.88 7.44 -10.67
C ALA A 22 -11.73 6.27 -10.17
N ILE A 23 -12.45 6.47 -9.06
CA ILE A 23 -13.39 5.46 -8.53
C ILE A 23 -14.59 5.29 -9.46
N GLY A 24 -15.07 6.40 -10.04
CA GLY A 24 -16.16 6.36 -11.01
C GLY A 24 -15.83 5.58 -12.28
N GLN A 25 -14.61 5.70 -12.80
CA GLN A 25 -14.14 4.93 -13.95
C GLN A 25 -14.08 3.43 -13.66
N ALA A 26 -13.69 3.06 -12.44
CA ALA A 26 -13.57 1.66 -12.03
C ALA A 26 -14.93 1.03 -11.70
N LEU A 27 -15.82 1.73 -11.00
CA LEU A 27 -17.11 1.20 -10.57
C LEU A 27 -18.22 1.37 -11.60
N GLY A 28 -18.10 2.36 -12.50
CA GLY A 28 -19.11 2.68 -13.51
C GLY A 28 -19.48 1.49 -14.40
N PRO A 29 -18.52 0.79 -15.02
CA PRO A 29 -18.77 -0.40 -15.85
C PRO A 29 -19.46 -1.52 -15.09
N LEU A 30 -19.24 -1.61 -13.77
CA LEU A 30 -19.82 -2.64 -12.91
C LEU A 30 -21.23 -2.32 -12.42
N GLY A 31 -21.73 -1.10 -12.68
CA GLY A 31 -23.07 -0.67 -12.24
C GLY A 31 -23.24 -0.55 -10.73
N ILE A 32 -22.15 -0.43 -9.98
CA ILE A 32 -22.13 -0.35 -8.52
C ILE A 32 -22.36 1.10 -8.07
N ASN A 33 -23.16 1.29 -7.01
CA ASN A 33 -23.38 2.61 -6.43
C ASN A 33 -22.11 3.10 -5.71
N MET A 34 -21.45 4.09 -6.31
CA MET A 34 -20.20 4.66 -5.84
C MET A 34 -20.30 5.27 -4.43
N ALA A 35 -21.42 5.94 -4.11
CA ALA A 35 -21.61 6.57 -2.81
C ALA A 35 -21.72 5.55 -1.68
N GLN A 36 -22.43 4.46 -1.93
CA GLN A 36 -22.55 3.36 -0.98
C GLN A 36 -21.21 2.65 -0.76
N PHE A 37 -20.49 2.33 -1.84
CA PHE A 37 -19.18 1.74 -1.77
C PHE A 37 -18.19 2.60 -0.94
N CYS A 38 -18.15 3.92 -1.19
CA CYS A 38 -17.27 4.80 -0.43
C CYS A 38 -17.62 4.83 1.06
N LYS A 39 -18.90 4.77 1.41
CA LYS A 39 -19.34 4.72 2.80
C LYS A 39 -18.91 3.43 3.47
N ASP A 40 -19.24 2.29 2.87
CA ASP A 40 -18.89 0.97 3.40
C ASP A 40 -17.37 0.78 3.53
N PHE A 41 -16.61 1.30 2.56
CA PHE A 41 -15.15 1.29 2.60
C PHE A 41 -14.61 2.16 3.74
N ASN A 42 -15.15 3.36 3.93
CA ASN A 42 -14.70 4.27 4.98
C ASN A 42 -14.97 3.70 6.37
N ASP A 43 -16.15 3.11 6.57
CA ASP A 43 -16.53 2.50 7.84
C ASP A 43 -15.57 1.35 8.19
N LYS A 44 -15.28 0.46 7.23
CA LYS A 44 -14.34 -0.66 7.46
C LYS A 44 -12.88 -0.22 7.58
N SER A 45 -12.45 0.78 6.82
CA SER A 45 -11.05 1.23 6.85
C SER A 45 -10.71 2.03 8.11
N ALA A 46 -11.68 2.77 8.65
CA ALA A 46 -11.48 3.59 9.86
C ALA A 46 -11.18 2.75 11.11
N GLU A 47 -11.65 1.51 11.15
CA GLU A 47 -11.41 0.60 12.28
C GLU A 47 -9.98 0.02 12.29
N ILE A 48 -9.35 -0.11 11.11
CA ILE A 48 -8.11 -0.90 10.95
C ILE A 48 -6.89 -0.02 10.68
N TYR A 49 -7.08 1.09 9.96
CA TYR A 49 -5.97 1.87 9.43
C TYR A 49 -6.02 3.34 9.85
N GLU A 50 -4.82 3.91 10.02
CA GLU A 50 -4.67 5.35 10.24
C GLU A 50 -5.05 6.16 8.99
N LYS A 51 -5.43 7.41 9.25
CA LYS A 51 -5.72 8.42 8.22
C LYS A 51 -4.53 8.57 7.27
N ASP A 52 -4.81 8.84 6.00
CA ASP A 52 -3.81 9.05 4.94
C ASP A 52 -2.99 7.82 4.54
N THR A 53 -3.39 6.61 4.97
CA THR A 53 -2.77 5.37 4.52
C THR A 53 -3.35 4.94 3.17
N PRO A 54 -2.54 4.82 2.11
CA PRO A 54 -3.01 4.29 0.83
C PRO A 54 -3.32 2.80 0.97
N LEU A 55 -4.56 2.43 0.67
CA LEU A 55 -5.00 1.05 0.78
C LEU A 55 -5.26 0.45 -0.60
N ARG A 56 -4.98 -0.83 -0.72
CA ARG A 56 -5.41 -1.63 -1.87
C ARG A 56 -6.75 -2.27 -1.59
N VAL A 57 -7.68 -2.15 -2.53
CA VAL A 57 -8.98 -2.79 -2.44
C VAL A 57 -9.14 -3.75 -3.60
N GLU A 58 -9.47 -4.98 -3.28
CA GLU A 58 -9.92 -5.97 -4.23
C GLU A 58 -11.44 -5.98 -4.21
N LEU A 59 -12.05 -5.66 -5.35
CA LEU A 59 -13.49 -5.64 -5.50
C LEU A 59 -13.91 -6.79 -6.40
N ARG A 60 -14.90 -7.56 -5.94
CA ARG A 60 -15.56 -8.62 -6.70
C ARG A 60 -17.01 -8.23 -6.93
N ALA A 61 -17.33 -7.89 -8.17
CA ALA A 61 -18.70 -7.60 -8.58
C ALA A 61 -19.40 -8.88 -9.00
N MET A 62 -20.65 -9.01 -8.60
CA MET A 62 -21.54 -10.11 -9.02
C MET A 62 -22.51 -9.61 -10.09
N SER A 63 -23.13 -10.55 -10.81
CA SER A 63 -24.07 -10.25 -11.90
C SER A 63 -25.36 -9.54 -11.45
N ASP A 64 -25.70 -9.66 -10.18
CA ASP A 64 -26.87 -9.02 -9.55
C ASP A 64 -26.57 -7.59 -9.03
N ARG A 65 -25.45 -7.00 -9.44
CA ARG A 65 -24.96 -5.69 -8.98
C ARG A 65 -24.57 -5.62 -7.50
N SER A 66 -24.55 -6.75 -6.81
CA SER A 66 -23.93 -6.84 -5.49
C SER A 66 -22.41 -6.86 -5.61
N TYR A 67 -21.73 -6.46 -4.56
CA TYR A 67 -20.27 -6.46 -4.52
C TYR A 67 -19.75 -6.94 -3.18
N THR A 68 -18.63 -7.58 -3.21
CA THR A 68 -17.81 -7.87 -2.04
C THR A 68 -16.45 -7.22 -2.22
N PHE A 69 -15.89 -6.70 -1.14
CA PHE A 69 -14.56 -6.11 -1.19
C PHE A 69 -13.70 -6.55 -0.02
N ALA A 70 -12.42 -6.74 -0.29
CA ALA A 70 -11.38 -7.01 0.69
C ALA A 70 -10.37 -5.86 0.69
N ILE A 71 -10.05 -5.36 1.87
CA ILE A 71 -9.03 -4.33 2.06
C ILE A 71 -7.71 -5.04 2.32
N ARG A 72 -6.68 -4.68 1.55
CA ARG A 72 -5.33 -5.24 1.68
C ARG A 72 -4.38 -4.24 2.31
N SER A 73 -3.28 -4.75 2.79
CA SER A 73 -2.22 -3.93 3.38
C SER A 73 -1.68 -2.87 2.41
N PRO A 74 -1.15 -1.76 2.92
CA PRO A 74 -0.56 -0.69 2.12
C PRO A 74 0.52 -1.19 1.15
N PRO A 75 0.79 -0.47 0.04
CA PRO A 75 1.87 -0.84 -0.87
C PRO A 75 3.23 -0.90 -0.16
N THR A 76 4.05 -1.90 -0.48
CA THR A 76 5.38 -2.07 0.12
C THR A 76 6.24 -0.80 -0.01
N SER A 77 6.17 -0.13 -1.15
CA SER A 77 6.88 1.13 -1.38
C SER A 77 6.48 2.25 -0.41
N TRP A 78 5.22 2.31 -0.01
CA TRP A 78 4.75 3.28 0.97
C TRP A 78 5.26 2.93 2.37
N LEU A 79 5.19 1.65 2.76
CA LEU A 79 5.71 1.18 4.04
C LEU A 79 7.21 1.45 4.17
N VAL A 80 7.98 1.16 3.12
CA VAL A 80 9.42 1.47 3.08
C VAL A 80 9.69 2.97 3.18
N LYS A 81 8.95 3.82 2.48
CA LYS A 81 9.08 5.29 2.61
C LYS A 81 8.81 5.77 4.02
N ARG A 82 7.76 5.25 4.63
CA ARG A 82 7.40 5.61 6.01
C ARG A 82 8.46 5.15 7.00
N ALA A 83 8.99 3.94 6.86
CA ALA A 83 10.07 3.41 7.68
C ALA A 83 11.36 4.23 7.54
N ALA A 84 11.74 4.57 6.31
CA ALA A 84 12.92 5.39 6.02
C ALA A 84 12.70 6.89 6.27
N LYS A 85 11.50 7.31 6.69
CA LYS A 85 11.10 8.73 6.93
C LYS A 85 11.32 9.64 5.72
N ILE A 86 11.20 9.10 4.49
CA ILE A 86 11.34 9.86 3.25
C ILE A 86 9.99 10.10 2.58
N THR A 87 9.82 11.27 1.99
CA THR A 87 8.59 11.63 1.26
C THR A 87 8.64 11.21 -0.20
N LYS A 88 9.82 11.31 -0.82
CA LYS A 88 10.03 11.00 -2.24
C LYS A 88 11.39 10.32 -2.40
N GLY A 89 11.43 9.23 -3.17
CA GLY A 89 12.69 8.61 -3.59
C GLY A 89 13.41 9.47 -4.63
N PRO A 90 14.70 9.19 -4.91
CA PRO A 90 15.46 9.90 -5.92
C PRO A 90 14.91 9.67 -7.33
N ASN A 91 15.15 10.61 -8.22
CA ASN A 91 14.74 10.45 -9.62
C ASN A 91 15.49 9.29 -10.32
N SER A 92 16.69 9.00 -9.86
CA SER A 92 17.55 7.93 -10.40
C SER A 92 18.26 7.21 -9.24
N PRO A 93 17.66 6.16 -8.67
CA PRO A 93 18.17 5.51 -7.46
C PRO A 93 19.57 4.90 -7.61
N ASN A 94 20.02 4.59 -8.84
CA ASN A 94 21.31 3.96 -9.11
C ASN A 94 22.35 4.89 -9.76
N SER A 95 22.11 6.20 -9.80
CA SER A 95 22.95 7.18 -10.52
C SER A 95 24.03 7.86 -9.67
N GLY A 96 24.51 7.23 -8.59
CA GLY A 96 25.65 7.73 -7.82
C GLY A 96 25.34 8.90 -6.87
N GLY A 97 24.09 9.27 -6.67
CA GLY A 97 23.66 10.36 -5.78
C GLY A 97 23.57 10.01 -4.30
N GLY A 98 24.09 8.84 -3.88
CA GLY A 98 23.98 8.38 -2.50
C GLY A 98 22.58 7.81 -2.14
N PRO A 99 22.46 7.16 -0.99
CA PRO A 99 21.19 6.60 -0.52
C PRO A 99 20.21 7.71 -0.11
N SER A 100 18.94 7.51 -0.44
CA SER A 100 17.86 8.44 -0.07
C SER A 100 17.34 8.26 1.34
N GLY A 101 17.66 7.15 1.95
CA GLY A 101 17.25 6.81 3.31
C GLY A 101 17.76 5.43 3.69
N TYR A 102 17.58 5.11 4.97
CA TYR A 102 18.02 3.85 5.55
C TYR A 102 16.86 3.19 6.28
N ILE A 103 16.84 1.87 6.26
CA ILE A 103 15.92 1.05 7.07
C ILE A 103 16.70 -0.06 7.76
N THR A 104 16.27 -0.44 8.95
CA THR A 104 16.89 -1.56 9.68
C THR A 104 16.34 -2.91 9.22
N PRO A 105 17.07 -4.01 9.41
CA PRO A 105 16.58 -5.36 9.16
C PRO A 105 15.29 -5.68 9.93
N GLU A 106 15.14 -5.15 11.13
CA GLU A 106 13.93 -5.30 11.93
C GLU A 106 12.71 -4.67 11.25
N MET A 107 12.87 -3.46 10.70
CA MET A 107 11.79 -2.80 9.93
C MET A 107 11.41 -3.61 8.69
N VAL A 108 12.40 -4.21 8.00
CA VAL A 108 12.14 -5.12 6.87
C VAL A 108 11.31 -6.32 7.32
N HIS A 109 11.65 -6.91 8.47
CA HIS A 109 10.91 -8.03 9.04
C HIS A 109 9.47 -7.66 9.38
N TYR A 110 9.24 -6.52 10.04
CA TYR A 110 7.88 -6.04 10.36
C TYR A 110 7.06 -5.77 9.09
N ILE A 111 7.64 -5.16 8.07
CA ILE A 111 6.95 -4.95 6.79
C ILE A 111 6.59 -6.30 6.13
N ALA A 112 7.47 -7.29 6.20
CA ALA A 112 7.22 -8.62 5.67
C ALA A 112 6.07 -9.32 6.42
N LEU A 113 6.00 -9.20 7.75
CA LEU A 113 4.89 -9.72 8.57
C LEU A 113 3.55 -9.08 8.17
N VAL A 114 3.51 -7.75 8.03
CA VAL A 114 2.30 -7.05 7.57
C VAL A 114 1.85 -7.57 6.20
N LYS A 115 2.80 -7.83 5.30
CA LYS A 115 2.52 -8.36 3.97
C LYS A 115 2.06 -9.82 3.99
N GLN A 116 2.55 -10.62 4.91
CA GLN A 116 2.15 -12.02 5.07
C GLN A 116 0.69 -12.15 5.51
N GLY A 117 0.15 -11.15 6.20
CA GLY A 117 -1.26 -11.11 6.61
C GLY A 117 -2.26 -10.91 5.45
N ASP A 118 -1.79 -10.58 4.24
CA ASP A 118 -2.66 -10.44 3.07
C ASP A 118 -3.01 -11.81 2.47
N ASP A 119 -4.26 -11.98 2.02
CA ASP A 119 -4.77 -13.23 1.42
C ASP A 119 -3.95 -13.75 0.23
N ASN A 120 -3.26 -12.87 -0.48
CA ASN A 120 -2.45 -13.26 -1.64
C ASN A 120 -1.06 -13.75 -1.27
N THR A 121 -0.57 -13.45 -0.09
CA THR A 121 0.83 -13.65 0.31
C THR A 121 1.00 -14.54 1.53
N TRP A 122 -0.11 -14.98 2.14
CA TRP A 122 -0.07 -15.86 3.31
C TRP A 122 0.71 -17.17 3.07
N HIS A 123 0.68 -17.67 1.82
CA HIS A 123 1.36 -18.92 1.42
C HIS A 123 2.86 -18.74 1.16
N LEU A 124 3.35 -17.49 1.12
CA LEU A 124 4.76 -17.22 0.88
C LEU A 124 5.56 -17.29 2.18
N PRO A 125 6.78 -17.87 2.14
CA PRO A 125 7.65 -17.85 3.31
C PRO A 125 8.06 -16.42 3.64
N LEU A 126 8.16 -16.12 4.94
CA LEU A 126 8.50 -14.78 5.43
C LEU A 126 9.82 -14.27 4.87
N GLU A 127 10.80 -15.17 4.71
CA GLU A 127 12.10 -14.86 4.09
C GLU A 127 11.94 -14.35 2.64
N GLY A 128 11.07 -14.97 1.86
CA GLY A 128 10.77 -14.54 0.50
C GLY A 128 10.16 -13.15 0.45
N LEU A 129 9.23 -12.86 1.37
CA LEU A 129 8.63 -11.54 1.53
C LEU A 129 9.66 -10.50 1.98
N ALA A 130 10.53 -10.83 2.92
CA ALA A 130 11.63 -9.94 3.33
C ALA A 130 12.55 -9.60 2.15
N ARG A 131 12.92 -10.58 1.33
CA ARG A 131 13.70 -10.33 0.10
C ARG A 131 12.98 -9.41 -0.89
N GLN A 132 11.66 -9.53 -1.03
CA GLN A 132 10.86 -8.61 -1.86
C GLN A 132 10.88 -7.18 -1.30
N VAL A 133 10.78 -7.02 0.02
CA VAL A 133 10.88 -5.71 0.69
C VAL A 133 12.24 -5.08 0.44
N ILE A 134 13.34 -5.85 0.60
CA ILE A 134 14.71 -5.38 0.33
C ILE A 134 14.87 -4.97 -1.13
N GLY A 135 14.36 -5.76 -2.08
CA GLY A 135 14.38 -5.42 -3.50
C GLY A 135 13.63 -4.12 -3.81
N THR A 136 12.46 -3.93 -3.17
CA THR A 136 11.69 -2.69 -3.28
C THR A 136 12.44 -1.49 -2.70
N ALA A 137 13.04 -1.65 -1.52
CA ALA A 137 13.87 -0.61 -0.88
C ALA A 137 15.04 -0.20 -1.79
N LYS A 138 15.77 -1.17 -2.31
CA LYS A 138 16.89 -0.94 -3.24
C LYS A 138 16.46 -0.18 -4.50
N SER A 139 15.32 -0.54 -5.10
CA SER A 139 14.78 0.17 -6.28
C SER A 139 14.38 1.61 -5.99
N MET A 140 14.17 1.96 -4.73
CA MET A 140 13.84 3.31 -4.28
C MET A 140 15.04 4.09 -3.73
N GLY A 141 16.25 3.53 -3.82
CA GLY A 141 17.46 4.14 -3.28
C GLY A 141 17.53 4.11 -1.75
N VAL A 142 16.78 3.22 -1.11
CA VAL A 142 16.83 3.01 0.34
C VAL A 142 17.73 1.82 0.63
N VAL A 143 18.68 2.01 1.53
CA VAL A 143 19.67 0.99 1.93
C VAL A 143 19.21 0.34 3.23
N VAL A 144 19.35 -0.98 3.31
CA VAL A 144 19.17 -1.73 4.57
C VAL A 144 20.50 -1.71 5.30
N ALA A 145 20.53 -1.12 6.47
CA ALA A 145 21.71 -1.01 7.32
C ALA A 145 21.35 -1.27 8.79
N GLU A 146 22.27 -1.73 9.59
CA GLU A 146 22.08 -1.86 11.03
C GLU A 146 21.99 -0.47 11.68
N GLU A 147 21.38 -0.37 12.86
CA GLU A 147 21.16 0.92 13.54
C GLU A 147 22.46 1.69 13.78
N GLU A 148 23.57 0.95 14.00
CA GLU A 148 24.91 1.52 14.25
C GLU A 148 25.52 2.17 13.01
N ASP A 149 25.14 1.71 11.81
CA ASP A 149 25.65 2.18 10.52
C ASP A 149 24.81 3.31 9.89
N ILE A 150 23.72 3.72 10.54
CA ILE A 150 22.86 4.79 10.03
C ILE A 150 23.47 6.14 10.40
N PRO A 151 23.84 7.00 9.43
CA PRO A 151 24.34 8.34 9.72
C PRO A 151 23.24 9.17 10.41
N LYS A 152 23.62 9.78 11.54
CA LYS A 152 22.74 10.64 12.35
C LYS A 152 22.49 11.97 11.68
#